data_374cccf04f0be76d11bb1d1aeed3d8f1
#
_entry.id   374cccf04f0be76d11bb1d1aeed3d8f1
#
_cell.length_a   1.000
_cell.length_b   1.000
_cell.length_c   1.000
_cell.angle_alpha   90.00
_cell.angle_beta   90.00
_cell.angle_gamma   90.00
#
_symmetry.space_group_name_H-M   'P 1'
#
loop_
_entity.id
_entity.type
_entity.pdbx_description
1 polymer ?
#
loop_
_entity_poly.entity_id
_entity_poly.type
_entity_poly.pdbx_seq_one_letter_code
_entity_poly.pdbx_strand_id
1 'polypeptide(L)'
;FADNLRDLLLAAPAGQKAVMGLDPGIRTGVKVAVVDATGKLVATNTVYPHEPRRDWDGALHTLALLCRQHGVQLIAIGNGTASRETDKLAGDLIKMLAKAGIEGVQKVVVSEAGASVYSASEFASLEMPDVDVSLRGAASIARRLQDPLAELVKIDPKSIGVGQYQHDVGQSQLARRLDAVVEDCVNAVGVDVNTASVALLNRVSGLSQTLAQNIVAYRDEHGAFKSRQQLLKVSRLGPKAFEQCAGFLRIRGGSNPLDGSAVHPESYPVVERILAQLEQTVDSLLGNSSLLRSLKPADYTDEQFGVPTVTDIIGELDKPGRDPRPEFKTATFKEGVEQISDLVPEMVLEGVVTNVTNFGAFVDIGVHQDGLVHISSLTDRFVKDPREVVKAGDIVRVKVLEVDAPRKR
;
A
#
# COMPACT_ATOMS: atom_id res chain seq x y z
N PHE A 1 -3.15 -15.81 -10.39
CA PHE A 1 -2.95 -15.65 -8.92
C PHE A 1 -1.80 -14.70 -8.62
N ALA A 2 -0.62 -14.91 -9.21
CA ALA A 2 0.56 -14.09 -8.98
C ALA A 2 0.32 -12.61 -9.29
N ASP A 3 -0.31 -12.30 -10.41
CA ASP A 3 -0.60 -10.92 -10.82
C ASP A 3 -1.60 -10.25 -9.88
N ASN A 4 -2.61 -10.97 -9.42
CA ASN A 4 -3.58 -10.46 -8.45
C ASN A 4 -2.90 -10.12 -7.11
N LEU A 5 -1.99 -10.96 -6.63
CA LEU A 5 -1.22 -10.68 -5.43
C LEU A 5 -0.31 -9.46 -5.63
N ARG A 6 0.38 -9.37 -6.75
CA ARG A 6 1.22 -8.21 -7.09
C ARG A 6 0.44 -6.90 -7.07
N ASP A 7 -0.74 -6.88 -7.66
CA ASP A 7 -1.60 -5.69 -7.70
C ASP A 7 -2.05 -5.26 -6.30
N LEU A 8 -2.33 -6.20 -5.40
CA LEU A 8 -2.66 -5.91 -4.01
C LEU A 8 -1.44 -5.34 -3.25
N LEU A 9 -0.27 -5.95 -3.41
CA LEU A 9 0.96 -5.56 -2.71
C LEU A 9 1.48 -4.20 -3.18
N LEU A 10 1.39 -3.92 -4.47
CA LEU A 10 1.89 -2.69 -5.09
C LEU A 10 0.81 -1.60 -5.23
N ALA A 11 -0.32 -1.74 -4.55
CA ALA A 11 -1.31 -0.68 -4.48
C ALA A 11 -0.73 0.59 -3.83
N ALA A 12 -1.25 1.75 -4.24
CA ALA A 12 -0.77 3.04 -3.78
C ALA A 12 -0.84 3.19 -2.26
N PRO A 13 0.24 3.46 -1.55
CA PRO A 13 0.22 3.72 -0.13
C PRO A 13 -0.27 5.15 0.15
N ALA A 14 -1.16 5.31 1.13
CA ALA A 14 -1.58 6.63 1.58
C ALA A 14 -0.49 7.37 2.35
N GLY A 15 0.49 6.64 2.88
CA GLY A 15 1.63 7.18 3.60
C GLY A 15 1.31 7.54 5.05
N GLN A 16 2.06 8.48 5.59
CA GLN A 16 2.02 8.89 7.00
C GLN A 16 0.82 9.80 7.29
N LYS A 17 -0.36 9.19 7.38
CA LYS A 17 -1.61 9.85 7.74
C LYS A 17 -2.30 9.09 8.86
N ALA A 18 -2.99 9.80 9.75
CA ALA A 18 -3.83 9.16 10.77
C ALA A 18 -5.07 8.55 10.09
N VAL A 19 -5.32 7.28 10.35
CA VAL A 19 -6.39 6.51 9.69
C VAL A 19 -7.30 5.86 10.72
N MET A 20 -8.61 5.97 10.50
CA MET A 20 -9.63 5.19 11.20
C MET A 20 -9.98 3.97 10.34
N GLY A 21 -9.73 2.77 10.84
CA GLY A 21 -10.16 1.52 10.22
C GLY A 21 -11.54 1.10 10.72
N LEU A 22 -12.44 0.78 9.81
CA LEU A 22 -13.75 0.23 10.10
C LEU A 22 -13.85 -1.19 9.54
N ASP A 23 -14.01 -2.15 10.42
CA ASP A 23 -14.28 -3.54 10.06
C ASP A 23 -15.79 -3.77 10.15
N PRO A 24 -16.50 -3.88 9.01
CA PRO A 24 -17.94 -3.92 8.98
C PRO A 24 -18.53 -5.16 9.66
N GLY A 25 -19.62 -5.00 10.37
CA GLY A 25 -20.38 -6.08 10.95
C GLY A 25 -21.81 -5.63 11.27
N ILE A 26 -22.79 -6.46 10.91
CA ILE A 26 -24.20 -6.14 11.15
C ILE A 26 -24.55 -6.37 12.62
N ARG A 27 -24.57 -7.61 13.05
CA ARG A 27 -24.99 -7.99 14.43
C ARG A 27 -23.90 -7.75 15.47
N THR A 28 -22.66 -8.01 15.11
CA THR A 28 -21.52 -7.90 15.99
C THR A 28 -20.99 -6.48 16.14
N GLY A 29 -21.59 -5.53 15.43
CA GLY A 29 -21.18 -4.15 15.41
C GLY A 29 -20.02 -3.89 14.44
N VAL A 30 -19.79 -2.62 14.15
CA VAL A 30 -18.64 -2.15 13.38
C VAL A 30 -17.47 -1.97 14.33
N LYS A 31 -16.38 -2.70 14.10
CA LYS A 31 -15.15 -2.59 14.87
C LYS A 31 -14.36 -1.40 14.36
N VAL A 32 -13.85 -0.62 15.29
CA VAL A 32 -13.16 0.64 15.01
C VAL A 32 -11.76 0.60 15.59
N ALA A 33 -10.79 0.95 14.78
CA ALA A 33 -9.42 1.15 15.23
C ALA A 33 -8.87 2.45 14.63
N VAL A 34 -8.19 3.24 15.44
CA VAL A 34 -7.50 4.44 14.95
C VAL A 34 -6.00 4.22 15.09
N VAL A 35 -5.29 4.42 13.99
CA VAL A 35 -3.82 4.41 13.96
C VAL A 35 -3.32 5.83 13.67
N ASP A 36 -2.23 6.20 14.33
CA ASP A 36 -1.58 7.48 14.07
C ASP A 36 -0.76 7.44 12.75
N ALA A 37 -0.15 8.54 12.39
CA ALA A 37 0.65 8.66 11.16
C ALA A 37 1.81 7.66 11.07
N THR A 38 2.25 7.10 12.19
CA THR A 38 3.34 6.09 12.25
C THR A 38 2.83 4.65 12.22
N GLY A 39 1.51 4.44 12.16
CA GLY A 39 0.88 3.13 12.20
C GLY A 39 0.64 2.58 13.61
N LYS A 40 0.93 3.36 14.66
CA LYS A 40 0.66 2.96 16.05
C LYS A 40 -0.83 3.02 16.33
N LEU A 41 -1.36 1.93 16.91
CA LEU A 41 -2.74 1.88 17.38
C LEU A 41 -2.92 2.81 18.60
N VAL A 42 -3.82 3.79 18.47
CA VAL A 42 -4.05 4.82 19.50
C VAL A 42 -5.44 4.75 20.12
N ALA A 43 -6.42 4.14 19.43
CA ALA A 43 -7.77 3.96 19.97
C ALA A 43 -8.48 2.77 19.31
N THR A 44 -9.37 2.15 20.06
CA THR A 44 -10.28 1.11 19.57
C THR A 44 -11.68 1.37 20.13
N ASN A 45 -12.70 0.94 19.39
CA ASN A 45 -14.09 0.98 19.83
C ASN A 45 -14.92 -0.03 19.02
N THR A 46 -16.16 -0.22 19.43
CA THR A 46 -17.18 -0.93 18.66
C THR A 46 -18.46 -0.10 18.67
N VAL A 47 -19.03 0.15 17.50
CA VAL A 47 -20.28 0.89 17.35
C VAL A 47 -21.34 0.02 16.70
N TYR A 48 -22.61 0.30 16.96
CA TYR A 48 -23.73 -0.55 16.56
C TYR A 48 -24.77 0.22 15.75
N PRO A 49 -24.41 0.74 14.57
CA PRO A 49 -25.32 1.54 13.75
C PRO A 49 -26.41 0.69 13.07
N HIS A 50 -26.19 -0.61 12.94
CA HIS A 50 -27.07 -1.55 12.22
C HIS A 50 -27.97 -2.35 13.18
N GLU A 51 -28.86 -3.15 12.59
CA GLU A 51 -29.70 -4.07 13.37
C GLU A 51 -28.85 -5.02 14.24
N PRO A 52 -29.34 -5.40 15.44
CA PRO A 52 -30.64 -5.02 16.02
C PRO A 52 -30.68 -3.67 16.76
N ARG A 53 -29.52 -3.08 17.10
CA ARG A 53 -29.45 -1.87 17.95
C ARG A 53 -29.84 -0.58 17.21
N ARG A 54 -29.53 -0.46 15.93
CA ARG A 54 -29.81 0.70 15.06
C ARG A 54 -29.39 2.06 15.66
N ASP A 55 -28.28 2.08 16.40
CA ASP A 55 -27.77 3.29 17.03
C ASP A 55 -26.87 4.09 16.07
N TRP A 56 -27.49 4.66 15.03
CA TRP A 56 -26.78 5.43 14.01
C TRP A 56 -26.19 6.71 14.58
N ASP A 57 -26.97 7.47 15.33
CA ASP A 57 -26.54 8.75 15.90
C ASP A 57 -25.45 8.57 16.96
N GLY A 58 -25.56 7.56 17.82
CA GLY A 58 -24.53 7.22 18.78
C GLY A 58 -23.24 6.78 18.14
N ALA A 59 -23.33 5.98 17.05
CA ALA A 59 -22.18 5.61 16.25
C ALA A 59 -21.48 6.83 15.64
N LEU A 60 -22.23 7.73 15.00
CA LEU A 60 -21.69 8.96 14.43
C LEU A 60 -21.01 9.83 15.49
N HIS A 61 -21.62 9.99 16.65
CA HIS A 61 -21.06 10.77 17.74
C HIS A 61 -19.73 10.20 18.24
N THR A 62 -19.67 8.89 18.44
CA THR A 62 -18.46 8.18 18.87
C THR A 62 -17.34 8.32 17.84
N LEU A 63 -17.65 8.10 16.56
CA LEU A 63 -16.66 8.19 15.49
C LEU A 63 -16.18 9.63 15.29
N ALA A 64 -17.06 10.62 15.39
CA ALA A 64 -16.69 12.04 15.32
C ALA A 64 -15.75 12.45 16.45
N LEU A 65 -15.99 11.96 17.65
CA LEU A 65 -15.12 12.22 18.80
C LEU A 65 -13.72 11.64 18.58
N LEU A 66 -13.62 10.41 18.11
CA LEU A 66 -12.33 9.76 17.78
C LEU A 66 -11.60 10.50 16.67
N CYS A 67 -12.28 10.93 15.62
CA CYS A 67 -11.69 11.72 14.55
C CYS A 67 -11.07 13.03 15.05
N ARG A 68 -11.76 13.73 15.93
CA ARG A 68 -11.27 14.98 16.53
C ARG A 68 -10.07 14.75 17.45
N GLN A 69 -10.16 13.75 18.32
CA GLN A 69 -9.12 13.46 19.32
C GLN A 69 -7.79 13.06 18.67
N HIS A 70 -7.84 12.34 17.55
CA HIS A 70 -6.67 11.75 16.92
C HIS A 70 -6.29 12.37 15.58
N GLY A 71 -7.00 13.41 15.15
CA GLY A 71 -6.70 14.10 13.90
C GLY A 71 -6.81 13.18 12.67
N VAL A 72 -7.84 12.33 12.64
CA VAL A 72 -8.05 11.36 11.53
C VAL A 72 -8.20 12.09 10.20
N GLN A 73 -7.42 11.68 9.22
CA GLN A 73 -7.43 12.25 7.87
C GLN A 73 -8.10 11.32 6.85
N LEU A 74 -8.07 10.01 7.10
CA LEU A 74 -8.63 8.98 6.23
C LEU A 74 -9.46 7.99 7.02
N ILE A 75 -10.53 7.49 6.41
CA ILE A 75 -11.37 6.41 6.93
C ILE A 75 -11.25 5.24 5.97
N ALA A 76 -10.69 4.13 6.45
CA ALA A 76 -10.55 2.89 5.71
C ALA A 76 -11.71 1.96 6.06
N ILE A 77 -12.46 1.50 5.07
CA ILE A 77 -13.63 0.63 5.25
C ILE A 77 -13.32 -0.73 4.62
N GLY A 78 -13.38 -1.78 5.42
CA GLY A 78 -13.25 -3.15 4.90
C GLY A 78 -14.37 -3.47 3.91
N ASN A 79 -14.04 -4.24 2.87
CA ASN A 79 -14.97 -4.57 1.78
C ASN A 79 -15.83 -5.82 2.02
N GLY A 80 -15.93 -6.30 3.26
CA GLY A 80 -16.73 -7.45 3.63
C GLY A 80 -18.24 -7.19 3.74
N THR A 81 -18.90 -8.06 4.46
CA THR A 81 -20.36 -7.95 4.71
C THR A 81 -20.68 -6.63 5.41
N ALA A 82 -21.73 -5.94 4.98
CA ALA A 82 -22.15 -4.62 5.46
C ALA A 82 -21.19 -3.45 5.12
N SER A 83 -20.31 -3.64 4.15
CA SER A 83 -19.39 -2.56 3.72
C SER A 83 -20.16 -1.36 3.15
N ARG A 84 -21.26 -1.58 2.45
CA ARG A 84 -22.09 -0.50 1.88
C ARG A 84 -22.75 0.36 2.95
N GLU A 85 -23.32 -0.27 3.95
CA GLU A 85 -23.95 0.40 5.08
C GLU A 85 -22.90 1.18 5.90
N THR A 86 -21.72 0.59 6.07
CA THR A 86 -20.60 1.23 6.76
C THR A 86 -20.01 2.38 5.94
N ASP A 87 -19.97 2.25 4.63
CA ASP A 87 -19.58 3.34 3.73
C ASP A 87 -20.53 4.53 3.82
N LYS A 88 -21.84 4.27 3.90
CA LYS A 88 -22.84 5.31 4.15
C LYS A 88 -22.65 6.00 5.51
N LEU A 89 -22.37 5.21 6.55
CA LEU A 89 -22.06 5.74 7.88
C LEU A 89 -20.84 6.69 7.83
N ALA A 90 -19.76 6.26 7.15
CA ALA A 90 -18.57 7.08 6.96
C ALA A 90 -18.86 8.35 6.15
N GLY A 91 -19.71 8.29 5.14
CA GLY A 91 -20.19 9.46 4.39
C GLY A 91 -20.91 10.47 5.26
N ASP A 92 -21.84 10.01 6.09
CA ASP A 92 -22.56 10.87 7.04
C ASP A 92 -21.62 11.45 8.09
N LEU A 93 -20.65 10.68 8.55
CA LEU A 93 -19.59 11.15 9.47
C LEU A 93 -18.78 12.28 8.86
N ILE A 94 -18.36 12.17 7.62
CA ILE A 94 -17.59 13.20 6.92
C ILE A 94 -18.41 14.49 6.80
N LYS A 95 -19.69 14.38 6.46
CA LYS A 95 -20.61 15.53 6.42
C LYS A 95 -20.75 16.20 7.80
N MET A 96 -20.86 15.41 8.86
CA MET A 96 -20.93 15.92 10.25
C MET A 96 -19.64 16.64 10.65
N LEU A 97 -18.48 16.08 10.32
CA LEU A 97 -17.16 16.67 10.60
C LEU A 97 -16.99 18.00 9.86
N ALA A 98 -17.38 18.05 8.57
CA ALA A 98 -17.31 19.27 7.77
C ALA A 98 -18.17 20.42 8.38
N LYS A 99 -19.38 20.11 8.83
CA LYS A 99 -20.23 21.07 9.54
C LYS A 99 -19.62 21.58 10.86
N ALA A 100 -18.76 20.78 11.46
CA ALA A 100 -18.03 21.13 12.68
C ALA A 100 -16.66 21.80 12.40
N GLY A 101 -16.36 22.13 11.14
CA GLY A 101 -15.13 22.80 10.73
C GLY A 101 -13.95 21.85 10.49
N ILE A 102 -14.15 20.54 10.47
CA ILE A 102 -13.13 19.55 10.14
C ILE A 102 -13.35 19.09 8.71
N GLU A 103 -12.59 19.68 7.79
CA GLU A 103 -12.69 19.42 6.36
C GLU A 103 -11.55 18.50 5.89
N GLY A 104 -11.70 17.92 4.68
CA GLY A 104 -10.65 17.15 4.01
C GLY A 104 -10.53 15.71 4.46
N VAL A 105 -11.37 15.22 5.36
CA VAL A 105 -11.42 13.78 5.71
C VAL A 105 -12.05 13.02 4.54
N GLN A 106 -11.37 11.96 4.10
CA GLN A 106 -11.80 11.14 2.98
C GLN A 106 -12.00 9.71 3.42
N LYS A 107 -12.89 8.98 2.73
CA LYS A 107 -13.14 7.56 2.95
C LYS A 107 -12.65 6.74 1.76
N VAL A 108 -12.14 5.55 2.04
CA VAL A 108 -11.65 4.60 1.03
C VAL A 108 -12.08 3.19 1.43
N VAL A 109 -12.65 2.45 0.49
CA VAL A 109 -12.90 1.02 0.69
C VAL A 109 -11.62 0.25 0.45
N VAL A 110 -11.26 -0.60 1.40
CA VAL A 110 -10.00 -1.36 1.42
C VAL A 110 -10.31 -2.85 1.44
N SER A 111 -9.54 -3.63 0.72
CA SER A 111 -9.63 -5.09 0.81
C SER A 111 -9.32 -5.56 2.23
N GLU A 112 -10.20 -6.38 2.80
CA GLU A 112 -9.99 -7.04 4.10
C GLU A 112 -9.48 -8.47 3.94
N ALA A 113 -9.05 -8.86 2.74
CA ALA A 113 -8.54 -10.20 2.44
C ALA A 113 -7.46 -10.61 3.45
N GLY A 114 -7.64 -11.77 4.07
CA GLY A 114 -6.73 -12.30 5.09
C GLY A 114 -6.73 -11.60 6.45
N ALA A 115 -7.54 -10.55 6.66
CA ALA A 115 -7.56 -9.82 7.93
C ALA A 115 -7.98 -10.70 9.12
N SER A 116 -8.93 -11.62 8.91
CA SER A 116 -9.36 -12.58 9.93
C SER A 116 -8.24 -13.56 10.31
N VAL A 117 -7.47 -14.02 9.34
CA VAL A 117 -6.31 -14.91 9.58
C VAL A 117 -5.24 -14.15 10.35
N TYR A 118 -4.93 -12.92 9.95
CA TYR A 118 -4.00 -12.07 10.68
C TYR A 118 -4.43 -11.84 12.13
N SER A 119 -5.68 -11.45 12.36
CA SER A 119 -6.18 -11.11 13.69
C SER A 119 -6.06 -12.26 14.69
N ALA A 120 -6.19 -13.50 14.24
CA ALA A 120 -6.06 -14.72 15.03
C ALA A 120 -4.61 -15.26 15.09
N SER A 121 -3.67 -14.65 14.39
CA SER A 121 -2.29 -15.12 14.31
C SER A 121 -1.49 -14.82 15.58
N GLU A 122 -0.45 -15.61 15.81
CA GLU A 122 0.53 -15.36 16.87
C GLU A 122 1.20 -13.99 16.68
N PHE A 123 1.50 -13.63 15.43
CA PHE A 123 2.09 -12.34 15.10
C PHE A 123 1.22 -11.17 15.58
N ALA A 124 -0.08 -11.21 15.32
CA ALA A 124 -1.00 -10.16 15.79
C ALA A 124 -1.12 -10.13 17.32
N SER A 125 -1.05 -11.28 17.97
CA SER A 125 -1.05 -11.39 19.43
C SER A 125 0.18 -10.76 20.05
N LEU A 126 1.34 -10.91 19.43
CA LEU A 126 2.59 -10.29 19.88
C LEU A 126 2.61 -8.78 19.60
N GLU A 127 2.05 -8.35 18.47
CA GLU A 127 2.00 -6.95 18.05
C GLU A 127 0.98 -6.14 18.87
N MET A 128 -0.14 -6.76 19.22
CA MET A 128 -1.26 -6.13 19.92
C MET A 128 -1.78 -7.02 21.07
N PRO A 129 -0.96 -7.28 22.12
CA PRO A 129 -1.30 -8.23 23.18
C PRO A 129 -2.53 -7.82 23.99
N ASP A 130 -2.77 -6.54 24.16
CA ASP A 130 -3.85 -5.98 24.98
C ASP A 130 -5.12 -5.66 24.18
N VAL A 131 -5.15 -6.03 22.89
CA VAL A 131 -6.27 -5.74 21.99
C VAL A 131 -7.05 -7.02 21.73
N ASP A 132 -8.37 -6.95 21.91
CA ASP A 132 -9.27 -8.05 21.58
C ASP A 132 -9.12 -8.48 20.11
N VAL A 133 -9.13 -9.79 19.88
CA VAL A 133 -8.96 -10.37 18.53
C VAL A 133 -9.90 -9.75 17.52
N SER A 134 -11.16 -9.45 17.91
CA SER A 134 -12.15 -8.85 17.03
C SER A 134 -11.81 -7.43 16.56
N LEU A 135 -10.96 -6.70 17.29
CA LEU A 135 -10.55 -5.34 16.98
C LEU A 135 -9.25 -5.26 16.16
N ARG A 136 -8.45 -6.33 16.19
CA ARG A 136 -7.17 -6.39 15.43
C ARG A 136 -7.37 -6.30 13.93
N GLY A 137 -8.47 -6.84 13.42
CA GLY A 137 -8.86 -6.73 12.01
C GLY A 137 -9.03 -5.28 11.56
N ALA A 138 -9.70 -4.46 12.38
CA ALA A 138 -9.88 -3.04 12.09
C ALA A 138 -8.54 -2.28 12.06
N ALA A 139 -7.63 -2.59 12.97
CA ALA A 139 -6.27 -2.03 12.96
C ALA A 139 -5.51 -2.40 11.68
N SER A 140 -5.61 -3.66 11.25
CA SER A 140 -5.01 -4.13 10.00
C SER A 140 -5.58 -3.40 8.77
N ILE A 141 -6.90 -3.20 8.73
CA ILE A 141 -7.57 -2.44 7.65
C ILE A 141 -7.03 -1.01 7.58
N ALA A 142 -6.87 -0.34 8.72
CA ALA A 142 -6.30 1.01 8.77
C ALA A 142 -4.85 1.05 8.26
N ARG A 143 -4.01 0.13 8.72
CA ARG A 143 -2.59 0.04 8.32
C ARG A 143 -2.40 -0.32 6.86
N ARG A 144 -3.30 -1.12 6.27
CA ARG A 144 -3.28 -1.43 4.83
C ARG A 144 -3.46 -0.21 3.96
N LEU A 145 -4.26 0.75 4.40
CA LEU A 145 -4.42 2.00 3.68
C LEU A 145 -3.15 2.84 3.74
N GLN A 146 -2.46 2.85 4.88
CA GLN A 146 -1.18 3.54 5.01
C GLN A 146 -0.10 2.95 4.10
N ASP A 147 0.08 1.63 4.16
CA ASP A 147 1.02 0.90 3.30
C ASP A 147 0.57 -0.56 3.11
N PRO A 148 -0.03 -0.89 1.96
CA PRO A 148 -0.51 -2.25 1.69
C PRO A 148 0.59 -3.30 1.76
N LEU A 149 1.75 -3.03 1.19
CA LEU A 149 2.87 -3.96 1.18
C LEU A 149 3.35 -4.28 2.60
N ALA A 150 3.61 -3.26 3.40
CA ALA A 150 4.12 -3.42 4.76
C ALA A 150 3.17 -4.21 5.67
N GLU A 151 1.86 -4.10 5.45
CA GLU A 151 0.86 -4.82 6.23
C GLU A 151 0.60 -6.23 5.70
N LEU A 152 0.46 -6.41 4.39
CA LEU A 152 0.12 -7.71 3.79
C LEU A 152 1.23 -8.75 3.92
N VAL A 153 2.48 -8.35 4.07
CA VAL A 153 3.60 -9.29 4.32
C VAL A 153 3.49 -10.03 5.65
N LYS A 154 2.65 -9.57 6.57
CA LYS A 154 2.36 -10.24 7.85
C LYS A 154 1.46 -11.46 7.71
N ILE A 155 0.88 -11.68 6.54
CA ILE A 155 -0.09 -12.75 6.24
C ILE A 155 0.54 -13.75 5.29
N ASP A 156 0.32 -15.06 5.54
CA ASP A 156 0.67 -16.08 4.54
C ASP A 156 -0.01 -15.75 3.21
N PRO A 157 0.74 -15.63 2.11
CA PRO A 157 0.18 -15.25 0.82
C PRO A 157 -1.00 -16.10 0.36
N LYS A 158 -1.02 -17.39 0.68
CA LYS A 158 -2.15 -18.29 0.37
C LYS A 158 -3.42 -17.92 1.14
N SER A 159 -3.29 -17.32 2.30
CA SER A 159 -4.41 -16.91 3.14
C SER A 159 -5.03 -15.57 2.72
N ILE A 160 -4.40 -14.84 1.82
CA ILE A 160 -4.94 -13.59 1.27
C ILE A 160 -6.13 -13.87 0.33
N GLY A 161 -6.14 -15.02 -0.38
CA GLY A 161 -7.23 -15.37 -1.28
C GLY A 161 -7.17 -14.61 -2.61
N VAL A 162 -6.15 -14.91 -3.40
CA VAL A 162 -5.83 -14.19 -4.65
C VAL A 162 -6.53 -14.72 -5.89
N GLY A 163 -7.44 -15.70 -5.74
CA GLY A 163 -8.19 -16.23 -6.88
C GLY A 163 -9.26 -17.23 -6.48
N GLN A 164 -10.32 -17.25 -7.26
CA GLN A 164 -11.51 -18.06 -6.98
C GLN A 164 -11.23 -19.57 -6.95
N TYR A 165 -10.33 -20.06 -7.81
CA TYR A 165 -9.98 -21.48 -7.94
C TYR A 165 -8.60 -21.81 -7.33
N GLN A 166 -8.21 -21.10 -6.30
CA GLN A 166 -6.92 -21.27 -5.65
C GLN A 166 -6.70 -22.70 -5.12
N HIS A 167 -7.76 -23.37 -4.68
CA HIS A 167 -7.69 -24.74 -4.14
C HIS A 167 -7.57 -25.82 -5.22
N ASP A 168 -7.82 -25.51 -6.49
CA ASP A 168 -7.81 -26.45 -7.60
C ASP A 168 -6.43 -26.61 -8.26
N VAL A 169 -5.42 -25.87 -7.78
CA VAL A 169 -4.06 -25.93 -8.30
C VAL A 169 -3.11 -26.59 -7.31
N GLY A 170 -1.93 -26.98 -7.79
CA GLY A 170 -0.87 -27.57 -6.94
C GLY A 170 -0.41 -26.64 -5.84
N GLN A 171 -0.73 -26.94 -4.58
CA GLN A 171 -0.52 -26.04 -3.43
C GLN A 171 0.94 -25.68 -3.16
N SER A 172 1.88 -26.61 -3.42
CA SER A 172 3.31 -26.36 -3.26
C SER A 172 3.87 -25.41 -4.34
N GLN A 173 3.36 -25.51 -5.56
CA GLN A 173 3.75 -24.62 -6.64
C GLN A 173 3.14 -23.22 -6.42
N LEU A 174 1.88 -23.18 -6.00
CA LEU A 174 1.21 -21.92 -5.67
C LEU A 174 1.96 -21.19 -4.56
N ALA A 175 2.28 -21.87 -3.44
CA ALA A 175 3.02 -21.27 -2.34
C ALA A 175 4.35 -20.66 -2.78
N ARG A 176 5.15 -21.43 -3.52
CA ARG A 176 6.44 -20.95 -4.03
C ARG A 176 6.31 -19.76 -4.96
N ARG A 177 5.30 -19.78 -5.84
CA ARG A 177 5.06 -18.66 -6.77
C ARG A 177 4.60 -17.40 -6.05
N LEU A 178 3.72 -17.53 -5.06
CA LEU A 178 3.24 -16.40 -4.27
C LEU A 178 4.36 -15.82 -3.39
N ASP A 179 5.18 -16.66 -2.76
CA ASP A 179 6.34 -16.21 -1.99
C ASP A 179 7.34 -15.45 -2.86
N ALA A 180 7.61 -15.93 -4.07
CA ALA A 180 8.46 -15.22 -5.02
C ALA A 180 7.91 -13.83 -5.39
N VAL A 181 6.60 -13.73 -5.60
CA VAL A 181 5.95 -12.43 -5.87
C VAL A 181 6.11 -11.45 -4.71
N VAL A 182 5.95 -11.93 -3.47
CA VAL A 182 6.15 -11.07 -2.28
C VAL A 182 7.59 -10.56 -2.21
N GLU A 183 8.57 -11.43 -2.39
CA GLU A 183 10.00 -11.04 -2.39
C GLU A 183 10.30 -10.04 -3.51
N ASP A 184 9.83 -10.30 -4.72
CA ASP A 184 10.02 -9.40 -5.86
C ASP A 184 9.43 -8.01 -5.59
N CYS A 185 8.23 -7.93 -5.02
CA CYS A 185 7.60 -6.66 -4.69
C CYS A 185 8.35 -5.90 -3.60
N VAL A 186 8.75 -6.60 -2.53
CA VAL A 186 9.50 -5.99 -1.41
C VAL A 186 10.85 -5.44 -1.88
N ASN A 187 11.57 -6.22 -2.68
CA ASN A 187 12.87 -5.81 -3.21
C ASN A 187 12.74 -4.66 -4.23
N ALA A 188 11.70 -4.66 -5.05
CA ALA A 188 11.45 -3.59 -6.02
C ALA A 188 11.13 -2.25 -5.35
N VAL A 189 10.35 -2.26 -4.28
CA VAL A 189 10.01 -1.05 -3.50
C VAL A 189 11.19 -0.57 -2.65
N GLY A 190 11.98 -1.52 -2.14
CA GLY A 190 13.00 -1.22 -1.13
C GLY A 190 12.40 -1.06 0.26
N VAL A 191 13.22 -1.26 1.27
CA VAL A 191 12.78 -1.31 2.66
C VAL A 191 13.57 -0.31 3.50
N ASP A 192 12.88 0.59 4.20
CA ASP A 192 13.50 1.46 5.19
C ASP A 192 13.85 0.64 6.44
N VAL A 193 15.15 0.45 6.68
CA VAL A 193 15.65 -0.37 7.76
C VAL A 193 15.31 0.20 9.15
N ASN A 194 15.08 1.50 9.24
CA ASN A 194 14.80 2.18 10.51
C ASN A 194 13.32 2.08 10.93
N THR A 195 12.41 1.73 10.03
CA THR A 195 10.97 1.66 10.30
C THR A 195 10.36 0.31 10.06
N ALA A 196 11.02 -0.57 9.29
CA ALA A 196 10.46 -1.85 8.87
C ALA A 196 10.24 -2.82 10.03
N SER A 197 9.16 -3.58 9.92
CA SER A 197 8.89 -4.73 10.81
C SER A 197 9.80 -5.92 10.49
N VAL A 198 9.91 -6.85 11.43
CA VAL A 198 10.59 -8.13 11.20
C VAL A 198 9.99 -8.86 9.99
N ALA A 199 8.66 -8.86 9.85
CA ALA A 199 7.97 -9.52 8.74
C ALA A 199 8.37 -8.94 7.38
N LEU A 200 8.50 -7.62 7.27
CA LEU A 200 8.92 -6.95 6.04
C LEU A 200 10.39 -7.22 5.74
N LEU A 201 11.27 -7.10 6.73
CA LEU A 201 12.71 -7.38 6.60
C LEU A 201 12.99 -8.83 6.19
N ASN A 202 12.22 -9.78 6.71
CA ASN A 202 12.38 -11.20 6.36
C ASN A 202 12.11 -11.49 4.87
N ARG A 203 11.42 -10.61 4.16
CA ARG A 203 11.15 -10.73 2.72
C ARG A 203 12.25 -10.11 1.84
N VAL A 204 13.20 -9.41 2.44
CA VAL A 204 14.35 -8.86 1.73
C VAL A 204 15.34 -9.97 1.36
N SER A 205 15.83 -9.94 0.13
CA SER A 205 16.83 -10.91 -0.35
C SER A 205 18.05 -10.97 0.58
N GLY A 206 18.45 -12.16 0.94
CA GLY A 206 19.60 -12.40 1.82
C GLY A 206 19.30 -12.29 3.33
N LEU A 207 18.08 -11.93 3.74
CA LEU A 207 17.68 -11.86 5.13
C LEU A 207 16.82 -13.07 5.53
N SER A 208 17.25 -13.80 6.56
CA SER A 208 16.44 -14.78 7.26
C SER A 208 15.61 -14.08 8.36
N GLN A 209 14.65 -14.81 8.93
CA GLN A 209 13.90 -14.30 10.09
C GLN A 209 14.81 -13.94 11.26
N THR A 210 15.84 -14.74 11.52
CA THR A 210 16.82 -14.45 12.57
C THR A 210 17.57 -13.15 12.30
N LEU A 211 18.03 -12.93 11.05
CA LEU A 211 18.69 -11.68 10.68
C LEU A 211 17.75 -10.48 10.77
N ALA A 212 16.50 -10.63 10.34
CA ALA A 212 15.49 -9.59 10.47
C ALA A 212 15.25 -9.20 11.95
N GLN A 213 15.12 -10.19 12.83
CA GLN A 213 15.00 -9.98 14.26
C GLN A 213 16.24 -9.29 14.85
N ASN A 214 17.43 -9.69 14.44
CA ASN A 214 18.68 -9.08 14.90
C ASN A 214 18.82 -7.63 14.43
N ILE A 215 18.37 -7.29 13.25
CA ILE A 215 18.33 -5.89 12.75
C ILE A 215 17.43 -5.03 13.63
N VAL A 216 16.22 -5.50 13.91
CA VAL A 216 15.28 -4.78 14.78
C VAL A 216 15.83 -4.63 16.19
N ALA A 217 16.37 -5.71 16.77
CA ALA A 217 17.01 -5.66 18.11
C ALA A 217 18.16 -4.66 18.17
N TYR A 218 19.01 -4.65 17.16
CA TYR A 218 20.12 -3.69 17.08
C TYR A 218 19.63 -2.25 17.04
N ARG A 219 18.61 -1.98 16.21
CA ARG A 219 17.97 -0.67 16.09
C ARG A 219 17.36 -0.22 17.41
N ASP A 220 16.68 -1.11 18.11
CA ASP A 220 16.05 -0.81 19.41
C ASP A 220 17.08 -0.51 20.49
N GLU A 221 18.24 -1.18 20.46
CA GLU A 221 19.32 -1.00 21.44
C GLU A 221 20.20 0.21 21.15
N HIS A 222 20.56 0.45 19.87
CA HIS A 222 21.57 1.44 19.46
C HIS A 222 20.98 2.68 18.77
N GLY A 223 19.67 2.70 18.55
CA GLY A 223 19.00 3.75 17.78
C GLY A 223 19.04 3.52 16.27
N ALA A 224 18.55 4.49 15.51
CA ALA A 224 18.45 4.40 14.07
C ALA A 224 19.81 4.18 13.39
N PHE A 225 19.82 3.33 12.35
CA PHE A 225 20.96 3.19 11.46
C PHE A 225 21.26 4.51 10.75
N LYS A 226 22.51 4.90 10.69
CA LYS A 226 22.98 6.12 9.99
C LYS A 226 23.67 5.82 8.68
N SER A 227 24.07 4.58 8.45
CA SER A 227 24.73 4.13 7.23
C SER A 227 24.46 2.66 6.96
N ARG A 228 24.53 2.23 5.70
CA ARG A 228 24.47 0.82 5.33
C ARG A 228 25.60 0.00 5.96
N GLN A 229 26.78 0.60 6.15
CA GLN A 229 27.93 -0.06 6.79
C GLN A 229 27.65 -0.48 8.23
N GLN A 230 26.80 0.23 8.96
CA GLN A 230 26.39 -0.18 10.30
C GLN A 230 25.66 -1.53 10.34
N LEU A 231 25.06 -1.97 9.25
CA LEU A 231 24.44 -3.29 9.16
C LEU A 231 25.43 -4.42 9.45
N LEU A 232 26.69 -4.23 9.14
CA LEU A 232 27.76 -5.20 9.44
C LEU A 232 28.02 -5.37 10.94
N LYS A 233 27.50 -4.49 11.79
CA LYS A 233 27.56 -4.59 13.26
C LYS A 233 26.42 -5.44 13.82
N VAL A 234 25.42 -5.75 13.01
CA VAL A 234 24.29 -6.60 13.42
C VAL A 234 24.79 -8.03 13.59
N SER A 235 24.39 -8.69 14.69
CA SER A 235 24.74 -10.06 14.99
C SER A 235 24.37 -11.00 13.83
N ARG A 236 25.29 -11.83 13.41
CA ARG A 236 25.19 -12.81 12.32
C ARG A 236 25.01 -12.23 10.92
N LEU A 237 24.99 -10.92 10.75
CA LEU A 237 24.94 -10.27 9.45
C LEU A 237 26.38 -10.07 8.96
N GLY A 238 26.92 -11.09 8.27
CA GLY A 238 28.26 -11.06 7.71
C GLY A 238 28.31 -10.47 6.30
N PRO A 239 29.52 -10.41 5.69
CA PRO A 239 29.72 -9.80 4.38
C PRO A 239 28.84 -10.38 3.27
N LYS A 240 28.57 -11.69 3.29
CA LYS A 240 27.74 -12.35 2.27
C LYS A 240 26.28 -11.91 2.36
N ALA A 241 25.70 -11.86 3.57
CA ALA A 241 24.34 -11.38 3.76
C ALA A 241 24.24 -9.90 3.42
N PHE A 242 25.24 -9.10 3.80
CA PHE A 242 25.33 -7.70 3.43
C PHE A 242 25.33 -7.48 1.92
N GLU A 243 26.16 -8.20 1.19
CA GLU A 243 26.20 -8.15 -0.28
C GLU A 243 24.83 -8.42 -0.90
N GLN A 244 24.07 -9.38 -0.37
CA GLN A 244 22.76 -9.74 -0.90
C GLN A 244 21.67 -8.74 -0.55
N CYS A 245 21.67 -8.15 0.63
CA CYS A 245 20.56 -7.32 1.13
C CYS A 245 20.77 -5.81 0.98
N ALA A 246 22.00 -5.33 0.95
CA ALA A 246 22.31 -3.90 1.11
C ALA A 246 21.65 -3.00 0.06
N GLY A 247 21.55 -3.45 -1.18
CA GLY A 247 20.90 -2.69 -2.25
C GLY A 247 19.39 -2.49 -2.08
N PHE A 248 18.74 -3.36 -1.31
CA PHE A 248 17.30 -3.32 -1.05
C PHE A 248 16.93 -2.64 0.27
N LEU A 249 17.90 -2.41 1.14
CA LEU A 249 17.72 -1.69 2.40
C LEU A 249 18.04 -0.21 2.22
N ARG A 250 17.15 0.65 2.68
CA ARG A 250 17.25 2.10 2.55
C ARG A 250 17.49 2.73 3.91
N ILE A 251 18.37 3.74 3.93
CA ILE A 251 18.60 4.61 5.11
C ILE A 251 18.41 6.04 4.64
N ARG A 252 17.29 6.63 5.00
CA ARG A 252 16.96 8.01 4.65
C ARG A 252 17.54 8.97 5.66
N GLY A 253 18.14 10.07 5.16
CA GLY A 253 18.75 11.08 6.02
C GLY A 253 19.98 10.60 6.79
N GLY A 254 20.64 9.54 6.32
CA GLY A 254 21.87 9.02 6.88
C GLY A 254 23.11 9.83 6.50
N SER A 255 24.29 9.33 6.90
CA SER A 255 25.58 9.99 6.64
C SER A 255 25.99 10.00 5.17
N ASN A 256 25.54 9.02 4.38
CA ASN A 256 25.74 8.96 2.93
C ASN A 256 24.39 8.96 2.22
N PRO A 257 24.06 9.99 1.42
CA PRO A 257 22.80 10.06 0.70
C PRO A 257 22.55 8.87 -0.26
N LEU A 258 23.59 8.21 -0.75
CA LEU A 258 23.47 7.01 -1.59
C LEU A 258 22.82 5.83 -0.85
N ASP A 259 22.89 5.80 0.47
CA ASP A 259 22.28 4.76 1.29
C ASP A 259 20.74 4.83 1.28
N GLY A 260 20.16 5.94 0.83
CA GLY A 260 18.73 6.10 0.56
C GLY A 260 18.32 5.70 -0.85
N SER A 261 19.26 5.35 -1.72
CA SER A 261 19.04 4.96 -3.12
C SER A 261 19.04 3.44 -3.32
N ALA A 262 18.71 2.99 -4.52
CA ALA A 262 18.86 1.59 -4.93
C ALA A 262 20.26 1.22 -5.41
N VAL A 263 21.21 2.17 -5.42
CA VAL A 263 22.59 1.88 -5.78
C VAL A 263 23.20 0.96 -4.73
N HIS A 264 23.68 -0.20 -5.17
CA HIS A 264 24.36 -1.14 -4.27
C HIS A 264 25.71 -0.54 -3.81
N PRO A 265 26.13 -0.73 -2.55
CA PRO A 265 27.41 -0.20 -2.05
C PRO A 265 28.64 -0.60 -2.86
N GLU A 266 28.65 -1.78 -3.47
CA GLU A 266 29.73 -2.21 -4.36
C GLU A 266 29.89 -1.32 -5.61
N SER A 267 28.82 -0.63 -6.01
CA SER A 267 28.79 0.29 -7.14
C SER A 267 29.13 1.74 -6.77
N TYR A 268 29.34 2.06 -5.48
CA TYR A 268 29.72 3.40 -5.05
C TYR A 268 31.00 3.93 -5.71
N PRO A 269 32.03 3.11 -6.00
CA PRO A 269 33.20 3.57 -6.75
C PRO A 269 32.87 4.17 -8.11
N VAL A 270 31.86 3.67 -8.81
CA VAL A 270 31.39 4.25 -10.08
C VAL A 270 30.84 5.66 -9.84
N VAL A 271 30.04 5.84 -8.82
CA VAL A 271 29.49 7.16 -8.43
C VAL A 271 30.61 8.13 -8.04
N GLU A 272 31.60 7.67 -7.28
CA GLU A 272 32.76 8.46 -6.88
C GLU A 272 33.58 8.95 -8.10
N ARG A 273 33.75 8.10 -9.12
CA ARG A 273 34.40 8.51 -10.38
C ARG A 273 33.61 9.59 -11.11
N ILE A 274 32.27 9.46 -11.15
CA ILE A 274 31.40 10.49 -11.74
C ILE A 274 31.55 11.82 -10.99
N LEU A 275 31.51 11.79 -9.66
CA LEU A 275 31.65 12.96 -8.83
C LEU A 275 33.00 13.65 -9.01
N ALA A 276 34.07 12.87 -9.06
CA ALA A 276 35.43 13.38 -9.25
C ALA A 276 35.60 14.07 -10.61
N GLN A 277 35.06 13.46 -11.67
CA GLN A 277 35.14 14.03 -13.02
C GLN A 277 34.32 15.30 -13.17
N LEU A 278 33.15 15.38 -12.49
CA LEU A 278 32.27 16.53 -12.57
C LEU A 278 32.57 17.60 -11.52
N GLU A 279 33.49 17.32 -10.61
CA GLU A 279 33.79 18.18 -9.44
C GLU A 279 32.52 18.51 -8.64
N GLN A 280 31.66 17.52 -8.45
CA GLN A 280 30.38 17.63 -7.76
C GLN A 280 30.35 16.85 -6.44
N THR A 281 29.41 17.18 -5.56
CA THR A 281 29.09 16.41 -4.36
C THR A 281 27.93 15.47 -4.62
N VAL A 282 27.75 14.46 -3.77
CA VAL A 282 26.60 13.53 -3.89
C VAL A 282 25.27 14.28 -3.87
N ASP A 283 25.10 15.21 -2.93
CA ASP A 283 23.87 15.98 -2.79
C ASP A 283 23.56 16.85 -4.01
N SER A 284 24.57 17.38 -4.67
CA SER A 284 24.39 18.19 -5.90
C SER A 284 24.13 17.37 -7.15
N LEU A 285 24.54 16.09 -7.15
CA LEU A 285 24.33 15.17 -8.27
C LEU A 285 22.98 14.49 -8.21
N LEU A 286 22.53 14.07 -7.04
CA LEU A 286 21.26 13.37 -6.86
C LEU A 286 20.06 14.22 -7.34
N GLY A 287 19.27 13.66 -8.25
CA GLY A 287 18.11 14.35 -8.82
C GLY A 287 18.43 15.45 -9.84
N ASN A 288 19.71 15.68 -10.15
CA ASN A 288 20.10 16.66 -11.16
C ASN A 288 19.99 16.07 -12.56
N SER A 289 18.76 16.01 -13.08
CA SER A 289 18.46 15.36 -14.37
C SER A 289 19.23 15.93 -15.55
N SER A 290 19.45 17.24 -15.58
CA SER A 290 20.15 17.89 -16.70
C SER A 290 21.63 17.46 -16.75
N LEU A 291 22.28 17.41 -15.61
CA LEU A 291 23.67 16.97 -15.49
C LEU A 291 23.82 15.49 -15.78
N LEU A 292 22.94 14.65 -15.19
CA LEU A 292 22.96 13.20 -15.36
C LEU A 292 22.68 12.75 -16.80
N ARG A 293 21.81 13.43 -17.52
CA ARG A 293 21.54 13.15 -18.95
C ARG A 293 22.70 13.49 -19.88
N SER A 294 23.60 14.37 -19.46
CA SER A 294 24.78 14.71 -20.24
C SER A 294 25.89 13.64 -20.15
N LEU A 295 25.78 12.72 -19.21
CA LEU A 295 26.78 11.67 -18.99
C LEU A 295 26.67 10.56 -20.03
N LYS A 296 27.84 10.08 -20.47
CA LYS A 296 27.96 8.92 -21.34
C LYS A 296 28.31 7.70 -20.47
N PRO A 297 27.44 6.69 -20.34
CA PRO A 297 27.72 5.51 -19.49
C PRO A 297 29.05 4.82 -19.82
N ALA A 298 29.43 4.79 -21.09
CA ALA A 298 30.68 4.17 -21.54
C ALA A 298 31.95 4.79 -20.93
N ASP A 299 31.90 6.04 -20.49
CA ASP A 299 33.05 6.75 -19.90
C ASP A 299 33.35 6.28 -18.46
N TYR A 300 32.44 5.54 -17.83
CA TYR A 300 32.51 5.11 -16.42
C TYR A 300 32.52 3.61 -16.23
N THR A 301 32.66 2.85 -17.33
CA THR A 301 32.77 1.40 -17.30
C THR A 301 34.15 0.93 -16.89
N ASP A 302 34.24 -0.27 -16.34
CA ASP A 302 35.48 -0.97 -16.01
C ASP A 302 35.30 -2.50 -16.19
N GLU A 303 36.26 -3.30 -15.73
CA GLU A 303 36.18 -4.75 -15.80
C GLU A 303 35.02 -5.36 -15.01
N GLN A 304 34.54 -4.66 -13.97
CA GLN A 304 33.46 -5.11 -13.09
C GLN A 304 32.09 -4.56 -13.51
N PHE A 305 32.04 -3.32 -14.03
CA PHE A 305 30.81 -2.61 -14.33
C PHE A 305 30.73 -2.25 -15.82
N GLY A 306 29.85 -2.92 -16.54
CA GLY A 306 29.59 -2.66 -17.96
C GLY A 306 28.60 -1.50 -18.20
N VAL A 307 28.38 -1.17 -19.48
CA VAL A 307 27.47 -0.09 -19.89
C VAL A 307 26.06 -0.24 -19.32
N PRO A 308 25.41 -1.42 -19.33
CA PRO A 308 24.07 -1.55 -18.76
C PRO A 308 24.02 -1.17 -17.27
N THR A 309 24.98 -1.66 -16.49
CA THR A 309 25.05 -1.39 -15.04
C THR A 309 25.26 0.10 -14.76
N VAL A 310 26.17 0.75 -15.49
CA VAL A 310 26.42 2.19 -15.34
C VAL A 310 25.19 3.00 -15.75
N THR A 311 24.48 2.58 -16.79
CA THR A 311 23.24 3.21 -17.22
C THR A 311 22.17 3.14 -16.11
N ASP A 312 22.03 1.98 -15.48
CA ASP A 312 21.09 1.79 -14.36
C ASP A 312 21.47 2.65 -13.14
N ILE A 313 22.76 2.74 -12.82
CA ILE A 313 23.29 3.60 -11.75
C ILE A 313 22.94 5.06 -12.03
N ILE A 314 23.18 5.57 -13.23
CA ILE A 314 22.87 6.96 -13.62
C ILE A 314 21.36 7.20 -13.53
N GLY A 315 20.55 6.27 -14.00
CA GLY A 315 19.09 6.33 -13.89
C GLY A 315 18.61 6.39 -12.44
N GLU A 316 19.22 5.62 -11.55
CA GLU A 316 18.91 5.64 -10.12
C GLU A 316 19.34 6.94 -9.44
N LEU A 317 20.46 7.53 -9.82
CA LEU A 317 20.91 8.83 -9.32
C LEU A 317 19.95 9.97 -9.73
N ASP A 318 19.27 9.86 -10.87
CA ASP A 318 18.28 10.83 -11.34
C ASP A 318 17.02 10.85 -10.46
N LYS A 319 16.60 9.67 -9.99
CA LYS A 319 15.42 9.51 -9.12
C LYS A 319 15.74 8.56 -7.97
N PRO A 320 16.55 8.99 -7.00
CA PRO A 320 17.07 8.12 -5.96
C PRO A 320 15.95 7.63 -5.03
N GLY A 321 15.92 6.33 -4.81
CA GLY A 321 14.95 5.69 -3.92
C GLY A 321 13.50 5.86 -4.33
N ARG A 322 13.23 6.05 -5.63
CA ARG A 322 11.88 6.20 -6.14
C ARG A 322 11.04 4.96 -5.81
N ASP A 323 9.88 5.19 -5.21
CA ASP A 323 8.87 4.16 -5.01
C ASP A 323 8.19 3.84 -6.37
N PRO A 324 8.21 2.58 -6.84
CA PRO A 324 7.56 2.21 -8.10
C PRO A 324 6.04 2.17 -8.00
N ARG A 325 5.47 2.23 -6.80
CA ARG A 325 4.02 2.24 -6.59
C ARG A 325 3.41 3.54 -7.11
N PRO A 326 2.13 3.49 -7.58
CA PRO A 326 1.45 4.71 -8.01
C PRO A 326 1.25 5.69 -6.86
N GLU A 327 1.04 6.95 -7.19
CA GLU A 327 0.67 7.98 -6.22
C GLU A 327 -0.72 7.67 -5.65
N PHE A 328 -0.87 7.83 -4.35
CA PHE A 328 -2.17 7.65 -3.69
C PHE A 328 -3.13 8.78 -4.10
N LYS A 329 -4.28 8.36 -4.64
CA LYS A 329 -5.38 9.25 -5.03
C LYS A 329 -6.68 8.64 -4.55
N THR A 330 -7.61 9.51 -4.16
CA THR A 330 -8.99 9.15 -3.87
C THR A 330 -9.89 9.66 -4.98
N ALA A 331 -10.91 8.88 -5.34
CA ALA A 331 -11.93 9.35 -6.27
C ALA A 331 -12.76 10.46 -5.62
N THR A 332 -13.01 11.53 -6.37
CA THR A 332 -13.93 12.59 -5.99
C THR A 332 -15.29 12.24 -6.59
N PHE A 333 -16.18 11.68 -5.78
CA PHE A 333 -17.53 11.36 -6.22
C PHE A 333 -18.36 12.64 -6.39
N LYS A 334 -19.23 12.64 -7.41
CA LYS A 334 -20.06 13.80 -7.72
C LYS A 334 -21.08 14.03 -6.61
N GLU A 335 -21.11 15.23 -6.07
CA GLU A 335 -22.11 15.61 -5.08
C GLU A 335 -23.53 15.51 -5.64
N GLY A 336 -24.45 14.97 -4.82
CA GLY A 336 -25.84 14.74 -5.22
C GLY A 336 -26.08 13.46 -6.02
N VAL A 337 -25.04 12.66 -6.28
CA VAL A 337 -25.14 11.35 -6.95
C VAL A 337 -24.81 10.26 -5.93
N GLU A 338 -25.84 9.76 -5.25
CA GLU A 338 -25.71 8.79 -4.15
C GLU A 338 -26.40 7.45 -4.43
N GLN A 339 -27.32 7.41 -5.40
CA GLN A 339 -28.12 6.24 -5.77
C GLN A 339 -28.17 6.07 -7.28
N ILE A 340 -28.47 4.85 -7.72
CA ILE A 340 -28.62 4.55 -9.16
C ILE A 340 -29.68 5.47 -9.81
N SER A 341 -30.74 5.82 -9.07
CA SER A 341 -31.78 6.73 -9.55
C SER A 341 -31.31 8.16 -9.82
N ASP A 342 -30.16 8.56 -9.29
CA ASP A 342 -29.56 9.88 -9.53
C ASP A 342 -28.75 9.92 -10.82
N LEU A 343 -28.49 8.76 -11.42
CA LEU A 343 -27.72 8.65 -12.65
C LEU A 343 -28.56 9.02 -13.87
N VAL A 344 -27.97 9.84 -14.74
CA VAL A 344 -28.55 10.21 -16.03
C VAL A 344 -27.54 9.87 -17.12
N PRO A 345 -27.98 9.27 -18.26
CA PRO A 345 -27.10 9.07 -19.41
C PRO A 345 -26.37 10.36 -19.80
N GLU A 346 -25.14 10.23 -20.29
CA GLU A 346 -24.20 11.30 -20.63
C GLU A 346 -23.49 11.95 -19.45
N MET A 347 -23.80 11.64 -18.18
CA MET A 347 -23.02 12.09 -17.05
C MET A 347 -21.58 11.56 -17.13
N VAL A 348 -20.62 12.44 -16.84
CA VAL A 348 -19.21 12.08 -16.68
C VAL A 348 -18.88 12.12 -15.19
N LEU A 349 -18.43 10.98 -14.68
CA LEU A 349 -18.19 10.75 -13.25
C LEU A 349 -16.79 10.20 -13.03
N GLU A 350 -16.18 10.55 -11.92
CA GLU A 350 -14.97 9.92 -11.45
C GLU A 350 -15.33 8.68 -10.63
N GLY A 351 -14.54 7.63 -10.78
CA GLY A 351 -14.77 6.37 -10.09
C GLY A 351 -13.49 5.60 -9.84
N VAL A 352 -13.62 4.54 -9.06
CA VAL A 352 -12.54 3.61 -8.73
C VAL A 352 -12.82 2.27 -9.37
N VAL A 353 -11.85 1.71 -10.08
CA VAL A 353 -11.93 0.34 -10.61
C VAL A 353 -11.89 -0.63 -9.44
N THR A 354 -12.94 -1.41 -9.26
CA THR A 354 -13.08 -2.37 -8.16
C THR A 354 -12.71 -3.79 -8.57
N ASN A 355 -12.97 -4.14 -9.83
CA ASN A 355 -12.64 -5.45 -10.36
C ASN A 355 -12.46 -5.39 -11.88
N VAL A 356 -11.58 -6.25 -12.41
CA VAL A 356 -11.33 -6.39 -13.84
C VAL A 356 -11.57 -7.83 -14.26
N THR A 357 -12.41 -8.02 -15.26
CA THR A 357 -12.74 -9.32 -15.85
C THR A 357 -12.33 -9.38 -17.32
N ASN A 358 -12.49 -10.52 -17.96
CA ASN A 358 -12.15 -10.66 -19.39
C ASN A 358 -13.07 -9.84 -20.32
N PHE A 359 -14.27 -9.46 -19.87
CA PHE A 359 -15.23 -8.72 -20.65
C PHE A 359 -15.35 -7.24 -20.29
N GLY A 360 -14.62 -6.78 -19.29
CA GLY A 360 -14.63 -5.37 -18.91
C GLY A 360 -14.17 -5.11 -17.49
N ALA A 361 -14.41 -3.90 -17.02
CA ALA A 361 -14.05 -3.44 -15.69
C ALA A 361 -15.31 -2.99 -14.91
N PHE A 362 -15.35 -3.32 -13.63
CA PHE A 362 -16.34 -2.79 -12.70
C PHE A 362 -15.78 -1.54 -12.03
N VAL A 363 -16.60 -0.50 -11.96
CA VAL A 363 -16.21 0.81 -11.45
C VAL A 363 -17.21 1.30 -10.41
N ASP A 364 -16.73 1.62 -9.23
CA ASP A 364 -17.50 2.30 -8.19
C ASP A 364 -17.51 3.82 -8.48
N ILE A 365 -18.70 4.36 -8.68
CA ILE A 365 -18.94 5.79 -8.93
C ILE A 365 -19.69 6.48 -7.78
N GLY A 366 -19.76 5.83 -6.62
CA GLY A 366 -20.36 6.39 -5.41
C GLY A 366 -21.87 6.16 -5.23
N VAL A 367 -22.48 5.26 -6.02
CA VAL A 367 -23.93 4.96 -5.95
C VAL A 367 -24.23 3.61 -5.29
N HIS A 368 -23.28 3.07 -4.55
CA HIS A 368 -23.38 1.78 -3.83
C HIS A 368 -23.66 0.56 -4.74
N GLN A 369 -23.46 0.69 -6.02
CA GLN A 369 -23.52 -0.36 -7.02
C GLN A 369 -22.49 -0.06 -8.10
N ASP A 370 -21.63 -1.03 -8.37
CA ASP A 370 -20.61 -0.88 -9.40
C ASP A 370 -21.24 -0.87 -10.80
N GLY A 371 -20.79 0.06 -11.62
CA GLY A 371 -21.10 0.09 -13.04
C GLY A 371 -20.13 -0.78 -13.84
N LEU A 372 -20.58 -1.34 -14.93
CA LEU A 372 -19.74 -2.10 -15.86
C LEU A 372 -19.30 -1.22 -17.03
N VAL A 373 -17.99 -1.14 -17.23
CA VAL A 373 -17.40 -0.64 -18.48
C VAL A 373 -17.01 -1.85 -19.33
N HIS A 374 -17.77 -2.12 -20.38
CA HIS A 374 -17.51 -3.25 -21.27
C HIS A 374 -16.18 -3.04 -22.00
N ILE A 375 -15.48 -4.13 -22.34
CA ILE A 375 -14.16 -4.10 -23.01
C ILE A 375 -14.15 -3.21 -24.26
N SER A 376 -15.22 -3.16 -25.03
CA SER A 376 -15.36 -2.32 -26.22
C SER A 376 -15.45 -0.81 -25.91
N SER A 377 -15.69 -0.45 -24.67
CA SER A 377 -15.86 0.94 -24.22
C SER A 377 -14.72 1.45 -23.34
N LEU A 378 -13.67 0.63 -23.14
CA LEU A 378 -12.51 1.02 -22.32
C LEU A 378 -11.63 2.04 -22.99
N THR A 379 -11.46 1.95 -24.30
CA THR A 379 -10.58 2.79 -25.08
C THR A 379 -10.98 2.78 -26.55
N ASP A 380 -10.51 3.73 -27.32
CA ASP A 380 -10.79 3.86 -28.76
C ASP A 380 -10.06 2.84 -29.64
N ARG A 381 -9.09 2.12 -29.07
CA ARG A 381 -8.37 1.04 -29.77
C ARG A 381 -8.88 -0.33 -29.36
N PHE A 382 -8.67 -1.31 -30.24
CA PHE A 382 -8.95 -2.71 -29.90
C PHE A 382 -8.07 -3.18 -28.73
N VAL A 383 -8.70 -3.74 -27.69
CA VAL A 383 -8.04 -4.29 -26.52
C VAL A 383 -8.44 -5.76 -26.40
N LYS A 384 -7.44 -6.62 -26.28
CA LYS A 384 -7.66 -8.07 -26.14
C LYS A 384 -7.94 -8.46 -24.69
N ASP A 385 -7.28 -7.79 -23.72
CA ASP A 385 -7.47 -8.02 -22.29
C ASP A 385 -7.65 -6.66 -21.59
N PRO A 386 -8.77 -6.45 -20.87
CA PRO A 386 -8.99 -5.21 -20.10
C PRO A 386 -7.87 -4.85 -19.15
N ARG A 387 -7.11 -5.82 -18.65
CA ARG A 387 -5.97 -5.61 -17.75
C ARG A 387 -4.79 -4.87 -18.38
N GLU A 388 -4.75 -4.78 -19.72
CA GLU A 388 -3.79 -3.95 -20.45
C GLU A 388 -4.07 -2.45 -20.33
N VAL A 389 -5.29 -2.08 -19.92
CA VAL A 389 -5.76 -0.68 -19.87
C VAL A 389 -5.97 -0.22 -18.44
N VAL A 390 -6.61 -1.04 -17.61
CA VAL A 390 -6.97 -0.69 -16.23
C VAL A 390 -6.71 -1.86 -15.28
N LYS A 391 -6.49 -1.51 -14.03
CA LYS A 391 -6.36 -2.47 -12.92
C LYS A 391 -7.21 -2.02 -11.72
N ALA A 392 -7.52 -2.95 -10.82
CA ALA A 392 -8.24 -2.65 -9.59
C ALA A 392 -7.50 -1.58 -8.78
N GLY A 393 -8.23 -0.59 -8.28
CA GLY A 393 -7.69 0.57 -7.58
C GLY A 393 -7.44 1.80 -8.45
N ASP A 394 -7.44 1.69 -9.77
CA ASP A 394 -7.27 2.84 -10.65
C ASP A 394 -8.43 3.83 -10.51
N ILE A 395 -8.09 5.12 -10.46
CA ILE A 395 -9.06 6.21 -10.53
C ILE A 395 -9.29 6.55 -12.00
N VAL A 396 -10.55 6.46 -12.43
CA VAL A 396 -10.94 6.63 -13.83
C VAL A 396 -12.09 7.63 -13.97
N ARG A 397 -12.21 8.22 -15.14
CA ARG A 397 -13.37 9.01 -15.53
C ARG A 397 -14.22 8.17 -16.48
N VAL A 398 -15.48 8.00 -16.12
CA VAL A 398 -16.44 7.22 -16.90
C VAL A 398 -17.63 8.06 -17.30
N LYS A 399 -18.24 7.69 -18.43
CA LYS A 399 -19.46 8.28 -18.93
C LYS A 399 -20.59 7.27 -18.79
N VAL A 400 -21.70 7.70 -18.21
CA VAL A 400 -22.90 6.87 -18.09
C VAL A 400 -23.53 6.73 -19.48
N LEU A 401 -23.62 5.52 -19.98
CA LEU A 401 -24.25 5.20 -21.26
C LEU A 401 -25.71 4.80 -21.08
N GLU A 402 -25.98 3.90 -20.14
CA GLU A 402 -27.29 3.34 -19.86
C GLU A 402 -27.45 3.09 -18.36
N VAL A 403 -28.67 3.25 -17.87
CA VAL A 403 -29.03 2.97 -16.48
C VAL A 403 -30.21 2.02 -16.44
N ASP A 404 -30.01 0.81 -15.90
CA ASP A 404 -31.06 -0.18 -15.66
C ASP A 404 -31.28 -0.34 -14.14
N ALA A 405 -32.04 0.57 -13.58
CA ALA A 405 -32.32 0.58 -12.14
C ALA A 405 -33.02 -0.69 -11.62
N PRO A 406 -34.00 -1.30 -12.33
CA PRO A 406 -34.61 -2.56 -11.92
C PRO A 406 -33.63 -3.73 -11.80
N ARG A 407 -32.64 -3.79 -12.68
CA ARG A 407 -31.60 -4.82 -12.66
C ARG A 407 -30.35 -4.41 -11.87
N LYS A 408 -30.36 -3.21 -11.31
CA LYS A 408 -29.22 -2.62 -10.61
C LYS A 408 -27.93 -2.59 -11.46
N ARG A 409 -28.07 -2.14 -12.69
CA ARG A 409 -26.98 -2.06 -13.67
C ARG A 409 -26.90 -0.68 -14.32
#